data_da6d5deb3fea66c65bc16ede8557bcf2
#
_entry.id   da6d5deb3fea66c65bc16ede8557bcf2
#
_cell.length_a   1.000
_cell.length_b   1.000
_cell.length_c   1.000
_cell.angle_alpha   90.00
_cell.angle_beta   90.00
_cell.angle_gamma   90.00
#
_symmetry.space_group_name_H-M   'P 1'
#
loop_
_entity.id
_entity.type
_entity.pdbx_description
1 polymer ?
#
loop_
_entity_poly.entity_id
_entity_poly.type
_entity_poly.pdbx_seq_one_letter_code
_entity_poly.pdbx_strand_id
1 'polypeptide(L)'
;MGTLVKAAQAFLFSLVLILSPSSSFGQSDDLAMKSQRAKEFMADGKFAAAVPLYRELNRAVPNNPGLLLNLGMALHMAGDERDSIPQLEAAVKLDPKLAPAWLFLGAARLQLGKAPAAVEALQMALDLQPDHRGALEMLASALLSLDRPTEAANQYHKLAELDPGSSAAWYGLGRSYESLSVRAFDELQQTAPESGYWLALVGDARLREQQFSSAFYLYRRALEKAPAMRGLHRAVAEIYRQTEHPDWANMEEEKEVSLPQPDCRTPTFECRFREGQFPQLLAATKGANTPESHYWRSRAYNELALQAFTRLGQLPPSLEQHELRANIYNGKKKYADAVEEWREALKLSPTDKQIQKQLAISLKFSQDYGAALPLLQRLLEGQPASAELNYLVGETLVDLQRVEEAIPLLNRALARDPKLLAAHKALARAYLAAGRAAQAIPHLQAALATDEDGSLHYQLASAYQASGQPSLSKQALLKYQKIQGSAVAAREAAKREVEITAP
;
A
#
# COMPACT_ATOMS: atom_id res chain seq x y z
N MET A 1 16.39 -3.36 -3.95
CA MET A 1 17.81 -3.63 -3.62
C MET A 1 18.69 -3.95 -4.83
N GLY A 2 18.22 -4.67 -5.85
CA GLY A 2 19.02 -4.99 -7.03
C GLY A 2 19.52 -3.78 -7.84
N THR A 3 18.75 -2.72 -7.90
CA THR A 3 19.09 -1.47 -8.61
C THR A 3 20.15 -0.64 -7.87
N LEU A 4 20.14 -0.62 -6.54
CA LEU A 4 21.14 0.10 -5.74
C LEU A 4 22.52 -0.57 -5.80
N VAL A 5 22.59 -1.90 -5.84
CA VAL A 5 23.88 -2.63 -5.99
C VAL A 5 24.52 -2.34 -7.34
N LYS A 6 23.73 -2.28 -8.43
CA LYS A 6 24.22 -1.89 -9.76
C LYS A 6 24.65 -0.41 -9.83
N ALA A 7 23.96 0.49 -9.12
CA ALA A 7 24.34 1.88 -9.04
C ALA A 7 25.65 2.10 -8.27
N ALA A 8 25.89 1.33 -7.19
CA ALA A 8 27.13 1.38 -6.44
C ALA A 8 28.35 0.96 -7.27
N GLN A 9 28.18 0.03 -8.21
CA GLN A 9 29.25 -0.42 -9.11
C GLN A 9 29.62 0.60 -10.19
N ALA A 10 28.69 1.48 -10.59
CA ALA A 10 28.93 2.49 -11.64
C ALA A 10 29.64 3.77 -11.13
N PHE A 11 29.63 4.02 -9.81
CA PHE A 11 30.17 5.27 -9.23
C PHE A 11 31.59 5.17 -8.67
N LEU A 12 32.33 4.10 -8.95
CA LEU A 12 33.71 3.90 -8.51
C LEU A 12 34.76 4.75 -9.29
N PHE A 13 34.37 5.94 -9.79
CA PHE A 13 35.31 6.77 -10.58
C PHE A 13 35.93 7.92 -9.78
N SER A 14 37.24 7.85 -9.70
CA SER A 14 38.27 8.91 -9.69
C SER A 14 38.14 10.04 -8.68
N LEU A 15 38.70 9.83 -7.48
CA LEU A 15 39.21 10.92 -6.66
C LEU A 15 40.76 10.96 -6.80
N VAL A 16 41.26 11.87 -7.61
CA VAL A 16 42.68 12.20 -7.64
C VAL A 16 43.00 13.02 -6.39
N LEU A 17 43.73 12.43 -5.46
CA LEU A 17 44.30 13.13 -4.31
C LEU A 17 45.43 14.05 -4.81
N ILE A 18 45.14 15.35 -4.86
CA ILE A 18 46.23 16.37 -4.98
C ILE A 18 46.82 16.56 -3.58
N LEU A 19 47.90 15.91 -3.28
CA LEU A 19 48.68 16.08 -2.06
C LEU A 19 49.76 17.11 -2.33
N SER A 20 49.77 18.19 -1.54
CA SER A 20 50.93 19.14 -1.46
C SER A 20 52.15 18.43 -0.86
N PRO A 21 53.37 18.65 -1.37
CA PRO A 21 54.52 17.89 -0.94
C PRO A 21 55.16 18.50 0.29
N SER A 22 54.90 17.95 1.48
CA SER A 22 55.86 18.00 2.59
C SER A 22 55.47 16.99 3.67
N SER A 23 56.39 16.05 3.89
CA SER A 23 56.53 15.06 4.97
C SER A 23 55.64 13.83 4.96
N SER A 24 56.31 12.70 4.71
CA SER A 24 56.00 11.29 4.94
C SER A 24 55.53 10.49 3.71
N PHE A 25 56.47 10.09 2.86
CA PHE A 25 56.25 9.14 1.75
C PHE A 25 55.59 7.82 2.23
N GLY A 26 55.88 7.34 3.43
CA GLY A 26 55.29 6.08 3.95
C GLY A 26 53.86 6.19 4.38
N GLN A 27 53.35 7.34 4.83
CA GLN A 27 52.01 7.54 5.31
C GLN A 27 51.01 7.77 4.15
N SER A 28 51.46 8.40 3.06
CA SER A 28 50.68 8.57 1.84
C SER A 28 50.44 7.24 1.13
N ASP A 29 51.46 6.37 1.09
CA ASP A 29 51.34 5.06 0.46
C ASP A 29 50.40 4.11 1.25
N ASP A 30 50.41 4.17 2.58
CA ASP A 30 49.50 3.42 3.44
C ASP A 30 48.01 3.87 3.23
N LEU A 31 47.76 5.18 3.18
CA LEU A 31 46.44 5.72 2.91
C LEU A 31 45.95 5.38 1.50
N ALA A 32 46.85 5.39 0.49
CA ALA A 32 46.50 4.99 -0.87
C ALA A 32 46.13 3.50 -0.93
N MET A 33 46.91 2.62 -0.28
CA MET A 33 46.61 1.19 -0.19
C MET A 33 45.29 0.93 0.54
N LYS A 34 45.01 1.61 1.66
CA LYS A 34 43.73 1.49 2.39
C LYS A 34 42.56 1.93 1.53
N SER A 35 42.71 3.03 0.79
CA SER A 35 41.66 3.51 -0.12
C SER A 35 41.38 2.50 -1.23
N GLN A 36 42.42 1.94 -1.82
CA GLN A 36 42.26 0.91 -2.86
C GLN A 36 41.60 -0.34 -2.31
N ARG A 37 42.02 -0.83 -1.15
CA ARG A 37 41.44 -2.02 -0.50
C ARG A 37 40.00 -1.79 -0.09
N ALA A 38 39.64 -0.59 0.40
CA ALA A 38 38.27 -0.26 0.71
C ALA A 38 37.34 -0.29 -0.54
N LYS A 39 37.86 0.25 -1.67
CA LYS A 39 37.14 0.16 -2.97
C LYS A 39 36.96 -1.28 -3.44
N GLU A 40 37.96 -2.14 -3.27
CA GLU A 40 37.90 -3.56 -3.59
C GLU A 40 36.82 -4.27 -2.74
N PHE A 41 36.79 -4.01 -1.42
CA PHE A 41 35.72 -4.54 -0.56
C PHE A 41 34.33 -4.05 -0.96
N MET A 42 34.18 -2.77 -1.38
CA MET A 42 32.91 -2.28 -1.92
C MET A 42 32.51 -2.99 -3.21
N ALA A 43 33.46 -3.21 -4.12
CA ALA A 43 33.23 -3.94 -5.38
C ALA A 43 32.85 -5.42 -5.16
N ASP A 44 33.47 -6.05 -4.16
CA ASP A 44 33.19 -7.44 -3.76
C ASP A 44 31.91 -7.61 -2.93
N GLY A 45 31.20 -6.53 -2.62
CA GLY A 45 30.02 -6.56 -1.73
C GLY A 45 30.34 -6.78 -0.24
N LYS A 46 31.61 -6.69 0.15
CA LYS A 46 32.11 -6.85 1.53
C LYS A 46 32.01 -5.52 2.29
N PHE A 47 30.83 -4.93 2.32
CA PHE A 47 30.60 -3.56 2.80
C PHE A 47 31.05 -3.35 4.24
N ALA A 48 30.73 -4.29 5.14
CA ALA A 48 31.16 -4.23 6.54
C ALA A 48 32.69 -4.19 6.71
N ALA A 49 33.44 -4.84 5.80
CA ALA A 49 34.91 -4.82 5.81
C ALA A 49 35.47 -3.48 5.27
N ALA A 50 34.74 -2.77 4.43
CA ALA A 50 35.14 -1.46 3.92
C ALA A 50 34.99 -0.36 4.98
N VAL A 51 34.01 -0.45 5.89
CA VAL A 51 33.72 0.57 6.91
C VAL A 51 34.94 0.98 7.76
N PRO A 52 35.67 0.06 8.41
CA PRO A 52 36.83 0.46 9.23
C PRO A 52 37.90 1.20 8.41
N LEU A 53 38.13 0.81 7.16
CA LEU A 53 39.10 1.46 6.30
C LEU A 53 38.65 2.89 5.94
N TYR A 54 37.41 3.10 5.59
CA TYR A 54 36.90 4.45 5.34
C TYR A 54 36.87 5.32 6.61
N ARG A 55 36.61 4.71 7.80
CA ARG A 55 36.75 5.45 9.07
C ARG A 55 38.18 5.93 9.33
N GLU A 56 39.19 5.10 9.04
CA GLU A 56 40.61 5.49 9.15
C GLU A 56 40.96 6.57 8.15
N LEU A 57 40.52 6.44 6.89
CA LEU A 57 40.75 7.47 5.85
C LEU A 57 40.10 8.82 6.23
N ASN A 58 38.87 8.80 6.76
CA ASN A 58 38.22 10.04 7.23
C ASN A 58 38.94 10.70 8.43
N ARG A 59 39.58 9.90 9.32
CA ARG A 59 40.37 10.45 10.41
C ARG A 59 41.68 11.09 9.88
N ALA A 60 42.25 10.46 8.87
CA ALA A 60 43.50 10.97 8.27
C ALA A 60 43.29 12.21 7.39
N VAL A 61 42.15 12.27 6.70
CA VAL A 61 41.75 13.39 5.81
C VAL A 61 40.34 13.86 6.19
N PRO A 62 40.22 14.63 7.28
CA PRO A 62 38.93 15.12 7.75
C PRO A 62 38.29 16.11 6.77
N ASN A 63 36.98 16.22 6.81
CA ASN A 63 36.20 17.14 5.97
C ASN A 63 36.33 16.91 4.46
N ASN A 64 36.63 15.68 4.03
CA ASN A 64 36.61 15.31 2.62
C ASN A 64 35.22 14.76 2.25
N PRO A 65 34.44 15.48 1.42
CA PRO A 65 33.05 15.04 1.10
C PRO A 65 33.00 13.69 0.39
N GLY A 66 33.98 13.34 -0.43
CA GLY A 66 34.08 12.06 -1.11
C GLY A 66 34.36 10.89 -0.16
N LEU A 67 35.21 11.06 0.85
CA LEU A 67 35.44 10.02 1.86
C LEU A 67 34.25 9.85 2.79
N LEU A 68 33.55 10.94 3.15
CA LEU A 68 32.32 10.91 3.92
C LEU A 68 31.22 10.21 3.15
N LEU A 69 31.06 10.48 1.84
CA LEU A 69 30.17 9.76 0.96
C LEU A 69 30.47 8.25 0.95
N ASN A 70 31.75 7.89 0.73
CA ASN A 70 32.12 6.48 0.66
C ASN A 70 31.89 5.73 1.99
N LEU A 71 32.17 6.38 3.12
CA LEU A 71 31.85 5.82 4.43
C LEU A 71 30.34 5.68 4.63
N GLY A 72 29.58 6.72 4.29
CA GLY A 72 28.12 6.69 4.38
C GLY A 72 27.50 5.59 3.50
N MET A 73 28.02 5.44 2.26
CA MET A 73 27.61 4.34 1.36
C MET A 73 27.96 2.97 1.94
N ALA A 74 29.18 2.78 2.45
CA ALA A 74 29.59 1.49 3.04
C ALA A 74 28.74 1.12 4.25
N LEU A 75 28.42 2.07 5.12
CA LEU A 75 27.54 1.90 6.27
C LEU A 75 26.11 1.54 5.83
N HIS A 76 25.54 2.28 4.87
CA HIS A 76 24.22 1.99 4.31
C HIS A 76 24.16 0.58 3.73
N MET A 77 25.13 0.22 2.90
CA MET A 77 25.18 -1.10 2.27
C MET A 77 25.45 -2.23 3.29
N ALA A 78 26.05 -1.93 4.44
CA ALA A 78 26.21 -2.85 5.57
C ALA A 78 24.95 -2.94 6.45
N GLY A 79 23.95 -2.08 6.25
CA GLY A 79 22.72 -2.03 7.05
C GLY A 79 22.81 -1.13 8.29
N ASP A 80 23.87 -0.35 8.44
CA ASP A 80 24.12 0.57 9.55
C ASP A 80 23.60 1.97 9.26
N GLU A 81 22.29 2.11 9.03
CA GLU A 81 21.66 3.36 8.59
C GLU A 81 21.84 4.51 9.59
N ARG A 82 21.84 4.19 10.89
CA ARG A 82 21.99 5.20 11.95
C ARG A 82 23.35 5.90 11.90
N ASP A 83 24.40 5.15 11.56
CA ASP A 83 25.75 5.67 11.41
C ASP A 83 25.99 6.26 10.01
N SER A 84 25.27 5.76 9.00
CA SER A 84 25.35 6.24 7.61
C SER A 84 24.87 7.68 7.46
N ILE A 85 23.69 7.99 8.01
CA ILE A 85 23.03 9.31 7.83
C ILE A 85 23.93 10.47 8.24
N PRO A 86 24.57 10.51 9.42
CA PRO A 86 25.45 11.62 9.80
C PRO A 86 26.63 11.85 8.84
N GLN A 87 27.17 10.78 8.26
CA GLN A 87 28.26 10.88 7.29
C GLN A 87 27.79 11.49 5.98
N LEU A 88 26.64 11.06 5.50
CA LEU A 88 26.04 11.58 4.27
C LEU A 88 25.56 13.03 4.45
N GLU A 89 25.00 13.39 5.60
CA GLU A 89 24.64 14.78 5.94
C GLU A 89 25.87 15.69 5.98
N ALA A 90 27.00 15.21 6.54
CA ALA A 90 28.24 15.94 6.51
C ALA A 90 28.79 16.09 5.08
N ALA A 91 28.69 15.05 4.26
CA ALA A 91 29.10 15.08 2.86
C ALA A 91 28.34 16.15 2.05
N VAL A 92 27.00 16.16 2.13
CA VAL A 92 26.18 17.15 1.40
C VAL A 92 26.27 18.56 1.95
N LYS A 93 26.63 18.71 3.22
CA LYS A 93 26.93 20.01 3.82
C LYS A 93 28.22 20.61 3.28
N LEU A 94 29.25 19.78 3.07
CA LEU A 94 30.52 20.19 2.51
C LEU A 94 30.47 20.41 0.99
N ASP A 95 29.76 19.55 0.30
CA ASP A 95 29.50 19.64 -1.15
C ASP A 95 28.05 19.40 -1.48
N PRO A 96 27.22 20.46 -1.54
CA PRO A 96 25.80 20.34 -1.91
C PRO A 96 25.54 19.83 -3.34
N LYS A 97 26.55 19.82 -4.21
CA LYS A 97 26.42 19.33 -5.59
C LYS A 97 26.76 17.86 -5.73
N LEU A 98 27.05 17.18 -4.64
CA LEU A 98 27.40 15.76 -4.63
C LEU A 98 26.11 14.91 -4.71
N ALA A 99 25.53 14.77 -5.92
CA ALA A 99 24.27 14.06 -6.14
C ALA A 99 24.23 12.63 -5.53
N PRO A 100 25.30 11.80 -5.59
CA PRO A 100 25.29 10.49 -4.94
C PRO A 100 25.10 10.56 -3.41
N ALA A 101 25.61 11.60 -2.75
CA ALA A 101 25.42 11.74 -1.30
C ALA A 101 23.96 12.00 -0.94
N TRP A 102 23.27 12.83 -1.72
CA TRP A 102 21.83 13.07 -1.58
C TRP A 102 21.01 11.79 -1.86
N LEU A 103 21.39 11.03 -2.89
CA LEU A 103 20.74 9.76 -3.23
C LEU A 103 20.81 8.76 -2.07
N PHE A 104 22.03 8.51 -1.55
CA PHE A 104 22.23 7.56 -0.46
C PHE A 104 21.64 8.06 0.86
N LEU A 105 21.63 9.38 1.10
CA LEU A 105 20.96 9.98 2.25
C LEU A 105 19.44 9.71 2.20
N GLY A 106 18.83 9.88 1.02
CA GLY A 106 17.43 9.54 0.80
C GLY A 106 17.16 8.05 1.03
N ALA A 107 17.99 7.17 0.46
CA ALA A 107 17.88 5.73 0.64
C ALA A 107 17.99 5.29 2.10
N ALA A 108 18.99 5.80 2.84
CA ALA A 108 19.19 5.51 4.26
C ALA A 108 18.01 5.98 5.13
N ARG A 109 17.47 7.17 4.82
CA ARG A 109 16.27 7.69 5.51
C ARG A 109 15.03 6.84 5.25
N LEU A 110 14.84 6.31 4.02
CA LEU A 110 13.75 5.39 3.69
C LEU A 110 13.84 4.09 4.50
N GLN A 111 15.02 3.51 4.62
CA GLN A 111 15.24 2.29 5.42
C GLN A 111 14.87 2.47 6.90
N LEU A 112 15.03 3.68 7.43
CA LEU A 112 14.62 4.03 8.80
C LEU A 112 13.14 4.50 8.90
N GLY A 113 12.36 4.43 7.81
CA GLY A 113 10.97 4.89 7.79
C GLY A 113 10.79 6.41 7.87
N LYS A 114 11.85 7.19 7.61
CA LYS A 114 11.82 8.67 7.63
C LYS A 114 11.45 9.22 6.25
N ALA A 115 10.30 8.78 5.72
CA ALA A 115 9.88 9.11 4.36
C ALA A 115 9.83 10.64 4.05
N PRO A 116 9.32 11.54 4.92
CA PRO A 116 9.35 12.97 4.63
C PRO A 116 10.76 13.50 4.37
N ALA A 117 11.72 13.18 5.24
CA ALA A 117 13.11 13.61 5.09
C ALA A 117 13.81 12.95 3.90
N ALA A 118 13.39 11.72 3.53
CA ALA A 118 13.91 11.05 2.35
C ALA A 118 13.46 11.75 1.06
N VAL A 119 12.20 12.21 0.98
CA VAL A 119 11.68 12.96 -0.17
C VAL A 119 12.53 14.20 -0.44
N GLU A 120 12.88 14.98 0.60
CA GLU A 120 13.74 16.15 0.46
C GLU A 120 15.10 15.80 -0.16
N ALA A 121 15.75 14.76 0.38
CA ALA A 121 17.07 14.34 -0.11
C ALA A 121 17.01 13.80 -1.55
N LEU A 122 16.00 12.99 -1.88
CA LEU A 122 15.82 12.44 -3.23
C LEU A 122 15.46 13.51 -4.25
N GLN A 123 14.70 14.54 -3.85
CA GLN A 123 14.43 15.68 -4.70
C GLN A 123 15.71 16.43 -5.03
N MET A 124 16.59 16.70 -4.04
CA MET A 124 17.91 17.32 -4.27
C MET A 124 18.78 16.47 -5.19
N ALA A 125 18.74 15.15 -5.07
CA ALA A 125 19.45 14.26 -5.99
C ALA A 125 18.94 14.39 -7.43
N LEU A 126 17.62 14.50 -7.62
CA LEU A 126 16.99 14.67 -8.93
C LEU A 126 17.15 16.09 -9.52
N ASP A 127 17.25 17.12 -8.67
CA ASP A 127 17.55 18.48 -9.13
C ASP A 127 18.97 18.54 -9.75
N LEU A 128 19.88 17.71 -9.25
CA LEU A 128 21.24 17.59 -9.77
C LEU A 128 21.35 16.59 -10.93
N GLN A 129 20.56 15.51 -10.90
CA GLN A 129 20.53 14.44 -11.90
C GLN A 129 19.08 14.07 -12.23
N PRO A 130 18.38 14.82 -13.09
CA PRO A 130 16.95 14.70 -13.33
C PRO A 130 16.49 13.33 -13.83
N ASP A 131 17.36 12.59 -14.52
CA ASP A 131 17.02 11.31 -15.17
C ASP A 131 17.60 10.10 -14.42
N HIS A 132 17.97 10.29 -13.14
CA HIS A 132 18.49 9.19 -12.33
C HIS A 132 17.36 8.23 -11.93
N ARG A 133 17.25 7.09 -12.64
CA ARG A 133 16.14 6.11 -12.52
C ARG A 133 15.89 5.64 -11.08
N GLY A 134 16.97 5.29 -10.35
CA GLY A 134 16.85 4.84 -8.95
C GLY A 134 16.33 5.93 -8.00
N ALA A 135 16.69 7.22 -8.24
CA ALA A 135 16.15 8.32 -7.45
C ALA A 135 14.66 8.56 -7.76
N LEU A 136 14.24 8.48 -9.03
CA LEU A 136 12.86 8.59 -9.45
C LEU A 136 12.00 7.49 -8.77
N GLU A 137 12.45 6.24 -8.82
CA GLU A 137 11.77 5.10 -8.20
C GLU A 137 11.62 5.28 -6.68
N MET A 138 12.71 5.59 -6.00
CA MET A 138 12.69 5.80 -4.55
C MET A 138 11.85 6.99 -4.13
N LEU A 139 11.93 8.12 -4.86
CA LEU A 139 11.10 9.30 -4.59
C LEU A 139 9.62 8.98 -4.79
N ALA A 140 9.26 8.32 -5.89
CA ALA A 140 7.88 7.96 -6.19
C ALA A 140 7.30 7.01 -5.13
N SER A 141 8.06 5.99 -4.71
CA SER A 141 7.68 5.06 -3.63
C SER A 141 7.49 5.79 -2.29
N ALA A 142 8.42 6.71 -1.94
CA ALA A 142 8.30 7.53 -0.75
C ALA A 142 7.04 8.41 -0.78
N LEU A 143 6.75 9.04 -1.91
CA LEU A 143 5.58 9.88 -2.09
C LEU A 143 4.27 9.07 -1.96
N LEU A 144 4.20 7.85 -2.50
CA LEU A 144 3.05 6.96 -2.28
C LEU A 144 2.88 6.61 -0.81
N SER A 145 3.96 6.31 -0.08
CA SER A 145 3.89 5.99 1.35
C SER A 145 3.43 7.17 2.21
N LEU A 146 3.59 8.39 1.70
CA LEU A 146 3.13 9.65 2.31
C LEU A 146 1.75 10.09 1.82
N ASP A 147 1.03 9.24 1.12
CA ASP A 147 -0.28 9.54 0.54
C ASP A 147 -0.24 10.78 -0.40
N ARG A 148 0.81 10.88 -1.24
CA ARG A 148 1.00 11.91 -2.27
C ARG A 148 0.97 11.32 -3.69
N PRO A 149 -0.14 10.67 -4.10
CA PRO A 149 -0.19 9.86 -5.32
C PRO A 149 -0.02 10.67 -6.61
N THR A 150 -0.44 11.93 -6.64
CA THR A 150 -0.25 12.79 -7.84
C THR A 150 1.24 13.01 -8.15
N GLU A 151 2.02 13.30 -7.12
CA GLU A 151 3.45 13.54 -7.28
C GLU A 151 4.19 12.21 -7.57
N ALA A 152 3.76 11.12 -6.93
CA ALA A 152 4.28 9.79 -7.22
C ALA A 152 4.02 9.39 -8.68
N ALA A 153 2.80 9.60 -9.20
CA ALA A 153 2.46 9.32 -10.59
C ALA A 153 3.36 10.07 -11.58
N ASN A 154 3.70 11.35 -11.29
CA ASN A 154 4.60 12.13 -12.14
C ASN A 154 6.01 11.52 -12.18
N GLN A 155 6.54 11.05 -11.05
CA GLN A 155 7.88 10.44 -11.01
C GLN A 155 7.88 9.06 -11.70
N TYR A 156 6.86 8.23 -11.46
CA TYR A 156 6.74 6.93 -12.13
C TYR A 156 6.50 7.08 -13.64
N HIS A 157 5.73 8.10 -14.06
CA HIS A 157 5.55 8.39 -15.49
C HIS A 157 6.88 8.72 -16.16
N LYS A 158 7.65 9.62 -15.55
CA LYS A 158 9.00 9.95 -16.01
C LYS A 158 9.91 8.72 -16.05
N LEU A 159 9.85 7.87 -15.03
CA LEU A 159 10.61 6.62 -15.00
C LEU A 159 10.17 5.67 -16.14
N ALA A 160 8.86 5.54 -16.42
CA ALA A 160 8.35 4.73 -17.51
C ALA A 160 8.74 5.26 -18.90
N GLU A 161 8.88 6.58 -19.07
CA GLU A 161 9.40 7.20 -20.29
C GLU A 161 10.88 6.89 -20.48
N LEU A 162 11.70 6.98 -19.42
CA LEU A 162 13.14 6.70 -19.44
C LEU A 162 13.44 5.20 -19.57
N ASP A 163 12.58 4.36 -19.05
CA ASP A 163 12.70 2.91 -19.05
C ASP A 163 11.34 2.23 -19.22
N PRO A 164 10.86 2.08 -20.47
CA PRO A 164 9.59 1.40 -20.75
C PRO A 164 9.56 -0.08 -20.33
N GLY A 165 10.70 -0.67 -20.02
CA GLY A 165 10.85 -2.03 -19.50
C GLY A 165 10.81 -2.11 -17.96
N SER A 166 10.71 -1.00 -17.25
CA SER A 166 10.69 -0.98 -15.79
C SER A 166 9.34 -1.46 -15.23
N SER A 167 9.33 -2.64 -14.63
CA SER A 167 8.15 -3.18 -13.93
C SER A 167 7.75 -2.30 -12.75
N ALA A 168 8.74 -1.78 -12.00
CA ALA A 168 8.49 -0.89 -10.88
C ALA A 168 7.79 0.41 -11.31
N ALA A 169 8.15 0.96 -12.49
CA ALA A 169 7.49 2.16 -13.01
C ALA A 169 6.01 1.91 -13.30
N TRP A 170 5.69 0.84 -14.03
CA TRP A 170 4.30 0.54 -14.41
C TRP A 170 3.45 0.10 -13.22
N TYR A 171 4.01 -0.69 -12.30
CA TYR A 171 3.33 -1.05 -11.06
C TYR A 171 3.04 0.19 -10.21
N GLY A 172 4.06 1.01 -9.95
CA GLY A 172 3.92 2.21 -9.15
C GLY A 172 2.97 3.24 -9.77
N LEU A 173 3.00 3.38 -11.10
CA LEU A 173 2.06 4.24 -11.84
C LEU A 173 0.62 3.75 -11.68
N GLY A 174 0.37 2.45 -11.85
CA GLY A 174 -0.94 1.85 -11.64
C GLY A 174 -1.46 2.08 -10.21
N ARG A 175 -0.62 1.82 -9.21
CA ARG A 175 -0.95 2.06 -7.79
C ARG A 175 -1.25 3.53 -7.48
N SER A 176 -0.50 4.45 -8.11
CA SER A 176 -0.75 5.88 -7.96
C SER A 176 -2.12 6.27 -8.52
N TYR A 177 -2.48 5.76 -9.70
CA TYR A 177 -3.78 6.01 -10.31
C TYR A 177 -4.94 5.36 -9.55
N GLU A 178 -4.77 4.14 -9.00
CA GLU A 178 -5.77 3.56 -8.09
C GLU A 178 -6.04 4.47 -6.89
N SER A 179 -4.98 4.96 -6.24
CA SER A 179 -5.12 5.88 -5.10
C SER A 179 -5.84 7.18 -5.48
N LEU A 180 -5.55 7.73 -6.66
CA LEU A 180 -6.22 8.93 -7.19
C LEU A 180 -7.69 8.67 -7.54
N SER A 181 -8.01 7.47 -8.05
CA SER A 181 -9.39 7.08 -8.30
C SER A 181 -10.21 6.98 -7.02
N VAL A 182 -9.64 6.37 -5.97
CA VAL A 182 -10.26 6.28 -4.64
C VAL A 182 -10.53 7.68 -4.08
N ARG A 183 -9.55 8.59 -4.15
CA ARG A 183 -9.76 9.98 -3.70
C ARG A 183 -10.90 10.68 -4.44
N ALA A 184 -10.96 10.54 -5.77
CA ALA A 184 -12.04 11.12 -6.55
C ALA A 184 -13.41 10.52 -6.19
N PHE A 185 -13.45 9.24 -5.85
CA PHE A 185 -14.66 8.59 -5.32
C PHE A 185 -15.04 9.12 -3.93
N ASP A 186 -14.08 9.26 -3.02
CA ASP A 186 -14.32 9.79 -1.68
C ASP A 186 -14.83 11.24 -1.73
N GLU A 187 -14.26 12.07 -2.61
CA GLU A 187 -14.74 13.42 -2.88
C GLU A 187 -16.19 13.42 -3.39
N LEU A 188 -16.53 12.50 -4.30
CA LEU A 188 -17.92 12.32 -4.76
C LEU A 188 -18.85 11.89 -3.63
N GLN A 189 -18.42 10.95 -2.80
CA GLN A 189 -19.21 10.49 -1.66
C GLN A 189 -19.46 11.60 -0.62
N GLN A 190 -18.47 12.47 -0.40
CA GLN A 190 -18.60 13.59 0.53
C GLN A 190 -19.49 14.72 -0.02
N THR A 191 -19.38 15.02 -1.31
CA THR A 191 -20.06 16.16 -1.93
C THR A 191 -21.47 15.84 -2.39
N ALA A 192 -21.71 14.61 -2.86
CA ALA A 192 -22.99 14.18 -3.42
C ALA A 192 -23.28 12.68 -3.14
N PRO A 193 -23.42 12.31 -1.85
CA PRO A 193 -23.79 10.95 -1.48
C PRO A 193 -25.13 10.57 -2.12
N GLU A 194 -25.24 9.35 -2.59
CA GLU A 194 -26.44 8.83 -3.28
C GLU A 194 -26.84 9.58 -4.57
N SER A 195 -25.98 10.41 -5.16
CA SER A 195 -26.22 10.93 -6.50
C SER A 195 -26.21 9.81 -7.55
N GLY A 196 -26.81 10.07 -8.73
CA GLY A 196 -26.77 9.10 -9.84
C GLY A 196 -25.34 8.68 -10.21
N TYR A 197 -24.39 9.61 -10.14
CA TYR A 197 -22.97 9.38 -10.38
C TYR A 197 -22.33 8.48 -9.31
N TRP A 198 -22.63 8.70 -8.03
CA TRP A 198 -22.13 7.88 -6.95
C TRP A 198 -22.71 6.45 -7.03
N LEU A 199 -24.04 6.35 -7.22
CA LEU A 199 -24.72 5.08 -7.38
C LEU A 199 -24.17 4.27 -8.55
N ALA A 200 -23.85 4.92 -9.67
CA ALA A 200 -23.23 4.29 -10.83
C ALA A 200 -21.85 3.68 -10.50
N LEU A 201 -20.96 4.43 -9.84
CA LEU A 201 -19.63 3.91 -9.47
C LEU A 201 -19.71 2.74 -8.49
N VAL A 202 -20.62 2.81 -7.51
CA VAL A 202 -20.82 1.68 -6.58
C VAL A 202 -21.43 0.49 -7.33
N GLY A 203 -22.38 0.73 -8.25
CA GLY A 203 -22.93 -0.28 -9.14
C GLY A 203 -21.86 -0.96 -9.99
N ASP A 204 -20.93 -0.21 -10.58
CA ASP A 204 -19.80 -0.73 -11.34
C ASP A 204 -18.89 -1.64 -10.48
N ALA A 205 -18.67 -1.27 -9.22
CA ALA A 205 -17.90 -2.10 -8.29
C ALA A 205 -18.61 -3.42 -7.97
N ARG A 206 -19.94 -3.38 -7.68
CA ARG A 206 -20.74 -4.57 -7.42
C ARG A 206 -20.83 -5.50 -8.64
N LEU A 207 -20.95 -4.92 -9.84
CA LEU A 207 -20.97 -5.70 -11.08
C LEU A 207 -19.65 -6.45 -11.29
N ARG A 208 -18.51 -5.81 -11.06
CA ARG A 208 -17.19 -6.48 -11.13
C ARG A 208 -17.03 -7.60 -10.10
N GLU A 209 -17.67 -7.47 -8.93
CA GLU A 209 -17.72 -8.51 -7.89
C GLU A 209 -18.77 -9.59 -8.19
N GLN A 210 -19.46 -9.54 -9.34
CA GLN A 210 -20.56 -10.44 -9.73
C GLN A 210 -21.74 -10.42 -8.74
N GLN A 211 -21.92 -9.34 -8.01
CA GLN A 211 -23.04 -9.11 -7.11
C GLN A 211 -24.22 -8.50 -7.90
N PHE A 212 -24.76 -9.29 -8.84
CA PHE A 212 -25.69 -8.80 -9.88
C PHE A 212 -26.92 -8.10 -9.30
N SER A 213 -27.57 -8.69 -8.29
CA SER A 213 -28.73 -8.09 -7.65
C SER A 213 -28.43 -6.72 -7.03
N SER A 214 -27.33 -6.61 -6.28
CA SER A 214 -26.91 -5.34 -5.69
C SER A 214 -26.55 -4.30 -6.76
N ALA A 215 -25.86 -4.70 -7.82
CA ALA A 215 -25.53 -3.84 -8.94
C ALA A 215 -26.80 -3.34 -9.66
N PHE A 216 -27.76 -4.24 -9.92
CA PHE A 216 -29.04 -3.93 -10.54
C PHE A 216 -29.80 -2.86 -9.76
N TYR A 217 -29.97 -3.06 -8.46
CA TYR A 217 -30.61 -2.09 -7.57
C TYR A 217 -29.96 -0.70 -7.66
N LEU A 218 -28.62 -0.65 -7.58
CA LEU A 218 -27.88 0.60 -7.64
C LEU A 218 -28.04 1.31 -8.98
N TYR A 219 -27.96 0.59 -10.08
CA TYR A 219 -28.18 1.18 -11.41
C TYR A 219 -29.61 1.65 -11.64
N ARG A 220 -30.62 0.92 -11.14
CA ARG A 220 -32.02 1.38 -11.19
C ARG A 220 -32.19 2.70 -10.44
N ARG A 221 -31.65 2.81 -9.22
CA ARG A 221 -31.65 4.08 -8.48
C ARG A 221 -30.82 5.16 -9.17
N ALA A 222 -29.72 4.81 -9.83
CA ALA A 222 -28.94 5.78 -10.62
C ALA A 222 -29.76 6.33 -11.79
N LEU A 223 -30.49 5.48 -12.51
CA LEU A 223 -31.41 5.87 -13.60
C LEU A 223 -32.55 6.77 -13.13
N GLU A 224 -33.12 6.53 -11.95
CA GLU A 224 -34.14 7.42 -11.34
C GLU A 224 -33.59 8.84 -11.10
N LYS A 225 -32.34 8.95 -10.69
CA LYS A 225 -31.70 10.24 -10.38
C LYS A 225 -31.04 10.92 -11.57
N ALA A 226 -30.62 10.14 -12.56
CA ALA A 226 -29.91 10.62 -13.74
C ALA A 226 -30.32 9.81 -14.98
N PRO A 227 -31.60 9.97 -15.45
CA PRO A 227 -32.17 9.14 -16.54
C PRO A 227 -31.45 9.32 -17.88
N ALA A 228 -30.79 10.45 -18.09
CA ALA A 228 -30.01 10.71 -19.30
C ALA A 228 -28.55 10.27 -19.21
N MET A 229 -28.14 9.67 -18.08
CA MET A 229 -26.75 9.24 -17.88
C MET A 229 -26.47 7.99 -18.72
N ARG A 230 -25.63 8.16 -19.72
CA ARG A 230 -25.25 7.09 -20.65
C ARG A 230 -24.42 5.99 -19.96
N GLY A 231 -24.59 4.78 -20.47
CA GLY A 231 -23.90 3.59 -19.96
C GLY A 231 -24.64 2.86 -18.84
N LEU A 232 -25.62 3.48 -18.17
CA LEU A 232 -26.41 2.82 -17.12
C LEU A 232 -27.33 1.73 -17.70
N HIS A 233 -28.07 2.02 -18.78
CA HIS A 233 -28.88 1.01 -19.44
C HIS A 233 -28.04 -0.15 -19.98
N ARG A 234 -26.85 0.12 -20.52
CA ARG A 234 -25.91 -0.92 -20.95
C ARG A 234 -25.43 -1.78 -19.77
N ALA A 235 -25.16 -1.17 -18.62
CA ALA A 235 -24.76 -1.90 -17.41
C ALA A 235 -25.89 -2.81 -16.90
N VAL A 236 -27.13 -2.33 -16.95
CA VAL A 236 -28.33 -3.16 -16.64
C VAL A 236 -28.51 -4.29 -17.66
N ALA A 237 -28.32 -4.00 -18.95
CA ALA A 237 -28.37 -5.02 -20.00
C ALA A 237 -27.33 -6.13 -19.79
N GLU A 238 -26.12 -5.77 -19.36
CA GLU A 238 -25.10 -6.75 -19.01
C GLU A 238 -25.52 -7.66 -17.85
N ILE A 239 -26.15 -7.10 -16.81
CA ILE A 239 -26.71 -7.91 -15.71
C ILE A 239 -27.77 -8.88 -16.24
N TYR A 240 -28.67 -8.43 -17.09
CA TYR A 240 -29.70 -9.30 -17.66
C TYR A 240 -29.09 -10.44 -18.50
N ARG A 241 -28.02 -10.19 -19.26
CA ARG A 241 -27.29 -11.26 -19.97
C ARG A 241 -26.67 -12.28 -19.02
N GLN A 242 -26.01 -11.79 -17.96
CA GLN A 242 -25.36 -12.64 -16.96
C GLN A 242 -26.36 -13.44 -16.10
N THR A 243 -27.62 -13.01 -16.09
CA THR A 243 -28.72 -13.67 -15.34
C THR A 243 -29.72 -14.36 -16.27
N GLU A 244 -29.33 -14.67 -17.52
CA GLU A 244 -30.09 -15.45 -18.49
C GLU A 244 -31.42 -14.82 -18.98
N HIS A 245 -31.48 -13.46 -19.05
CA HIS A 245 -32.62 -12.71 -19.55
C HIS A 245 -32.25 -11.89 -20.81
N PRO A 246 -31.89 -12.52 -21.96
CA PRO A 246 -31.40 -11.81 -23.15
C PRO A 246 -32.43 -10.85 -23.76
N ASP A 247 -33.73 -11.16 -23.70
CA ASP A 247 -34.76 -10.27 -24.23
C ASP A 247 -34.84 -8.96 -23.44
N TRP A 248 -34.72 -9.02 -22.13
CA TRP A 248 -34.67 -7.84 -21.27
C TRP A 248 -33.40 -7.02 -21.52
N ALA A 249 -32.28 -7.69 -21.78
CA ALA A 249 -31.05 -7.02 -22.15
C ALA A 249 -31.19 -6.20 -23.44
N ASN A 250 -31.86 -6.75 -24.47
CA ASN A 250 -32.13 -6.06 -25.73
C ASN A 250 -33.00 -4.81 -25.51
N MET A 251 -34.02 -4.90 -24.66
CA MET A 251 -34.87 -3.73 -24.33
C MET A 251 -34.08 -2.61 -23.66
N GLU A 252 -33.16 -2.94 -22.78
CA GLU A 252 -32.29 -1.92 -22.15
C GLU A 252 -31.26 -1.35 -23.14
N GLU A 253 -30.75 -2.13 -24.09
CA GLU A 253 -29.90 -1.62 -25.15
C GLU A 253 -30.61 -0.66 -26.10
N GLU A 254 -31.87 -0.93 -26.44
CA GLU A 254 -32.70 0.00 -27.21
C GLU A 254 -32.86 1.34 -26.47
N LYS A 255 -33.09 1.32 -25.16
CA LYS A 255 -33.14 2.53 -24.33
C LYS A 255 -31.80 3.28 -24.37
N GLU A 256 -30.66 2.58 -24.23
CA GLU A 256 -29.33 3.20 -24.31
C GLU A 256 -29.07 3.89 -25.65
N VAL A 257 -29.47 3.23 -26.75
CA VAL A 257 -29.32 3.77 -28.11
C VAL A 257 -30.21 5.00 -28.32
N SER A 258 -31.42 5.02 -27.72
CA SER A 258 -32.37 6.15 -27.82
C SER A 258 -31.90 7.42 -27.07
N LEU A 259 -30.94 7.31 -26.16
CA LEU A 259 -30.41 8.47 -25.43
C LEU A 259 -29.72 9.45 -26.38
N PRO A 260 -29.88 10.77 -26.18
CA PRO A 260 -29.19 11.78 -26.97
C PRO A 260 -27.67 11.55 -27.00
N GLN A 261 -27.08 11.56 -28.19
CA GLN A 261 -25.62 11.49 -28.32
C GLN A 261 -25.01 12.82 -27.88
N PRO A 262 -23.90 12.81 -27.10
CA PRO A 262 -23.22 14.05 -26.75
C PRO A 262 -22.63 14.70 -28.01
N ASP A 263 -22.77 16.02 -28.12
CA ASP A 263 -22.11 16.80 -29.20
C ASP A 263 -20.63 16.97 -28.88
N CYS A 264 -19.80 16.09 -29.41
CA CYS A 264 -18.36 16.11 -29.16
C CYS A 264 -17.60 17.20 -29.92
N ARG A 265 -18.28 18.05 -30.72
CA ARG A 265 -17.69 19.31 -31.23
C ARG A 265 -17.37 20.27 -30.08
N THR A 266 -18.17 20.24 -29.01
CA THR A 266 -17.82 20.87 -27.73
C THR A 266 -17.46 19.76 -26.74
N PRO A 267 -16.15 19.48 -26.52
CA PRO A 267 -15.74 18.26 -25.83
C PRO A 267 -16.19 18.27 -24.36
N THR A 268 -17.18 17.44 -24.03
CA THR A 268 -17.63 17.14 -22.67
C THR A 268 -16.65 16.16 -21.97
N PHE A 269 -16.83 15.93 -20.69
CA PHE A 269 -16.06 14.90 -19.98
C PHE A 269 -16.31 13.51 -20.58
N GLU A 270 -17.56 13.20 -20.92
CA GLU A 270 -17.93 11.95 -21.58
C GLU A 270 -17.22 11.78 -22.93
N CYS A 271 -17.20 12.82 -23.78
CA CYS A 271 -16.53 12.76 -25.08
C CYS A 271 -15.04 12.45 -24.90
N ARG A 272 -14.35 13.17 -24.03
CA ARG A 272 -12.92 12.92 -23.74
C ARG A 272 -12.67 11.51 -23.23
N PHE A 273 -13.55 11.01 -22.35
CA PHE A 273 -13.44 9.66 -21.82
C PHE A 273 -13.59 8.61 -22.92
N ARG A 274 -14.61 8.73 -23.78
CA ARG A 274 -14.87 7.79 -24.88
C ARG A 274 -13.75 7.79 -25.93
N GLU A 275 -13.10 8.92 -26.14
CA GLU A 275 -11.96 9.07 -27.06
C GLU A 275 -10.61 8.68 -26.42
N GLY A 276 -10.61 8.24 -25.16
CA GLY A 276 -9.38 7.88 -24.43
C GLY A 276 -8.48 9.06 -24.08
N GLN A 277 -9.00 10.30 -24.14
CA GLN A 277 -8.28 11.54 -23.84
C GLN A 277 -8.22 11.78 -22.34
N PHE A 278 -7.74 10.80 -21.56
CA PHE A 278 -7.74 10.86 -20.09
C PHE A 278 -6.92 12.03 -19.53
N PRO A 279 -5.71 12.35 -20.02
CA PRO A 279 -4.97 13.52 -19.53
C PRO A 279 -5.74 14.84 -19.72
N GLN A 280 -6.40 15.02 -20.87
CA GLN A 280 -7.20 16.22 -21.18
C GLN A 280 -8.48 16.26 -20.34
N LEU A 281 -9.10 15.09 -20.06
CA LEU A 281 -10.22 14.98 -19.15
C LEU A 281 -9.82 15.40 -17.75
N LEU A 282 -8.72 14.85 -17.23
CA LEU A 282 -8.21 15.18 -15.89
C LEU A 282 -7.86 16.67 -15.77
N ALA A 283 -7.25 17.25 -16.81
CA ALA A 283 -6.98 18.69 -16.85
C ALA A 283 -8.27 19.52 -16.83
N ALA A 284 -9.31 19.11 -17.58
CA ALA A 284 -10.59 19.80 -17.63
C ALA A 284 -11.40 19.69 -16.33
N THR A 285 -11.20 18.63 -15.54
CA THR A 285 -11.84 18.47 -14.23
C THR A 285 -11.09 19.17 -13.10
N LYS A 286 -9.89 19.71 -13.37
CA LYS A 286 -9.06 20.39 -12.36
C LYS A 286 -9.77 21.63 -11.83
N GLY A 287 -10.02 21.67 -10.53
CA GLY A 287 -10.73 22.77 -9.86
C GLY A 287 -12.26 22.69 -9.98
N ALA A 288 -12.82 21.78 -10.78
CA ALA A 288 -14.25 21.53 -10.79
C ALA A 288 -14.63 20.63 -9.59
N ASN A 289 -15.58 21.12 -8.78
CA ASN A 289 -16.09 20.42 -7.59
C ASN A 289 -17.56 20.02 -7.82
N THR A 290 -17.83 19.31 -8.91
CA THR A 290 -19.16 18.81 -9.27
C THR A 290 -19.20 17.28 -9.18
N PRO A 291 -20.37 16.67 -8.89
CA PRO A 291 -20.50 15.23 -8.87
C PRO A 291 -20.05 14.57 -10.19
N GLU A 292 -20.36 15.21 -11.31
CA GLU A 292 -19.93 14.74 -12.64
C GLU A 292 -18.40 14.77 -12.78
N SER A 293 -17.73 15.84 -12.34
CA SER A 293 -16.28 15.94 -12.46
C SER A 293 -15.55 14.90 -11.60
N HIS A 294 -16.05 14.58 -10.41
CA HIS A 294 -15.50 13.53 -9.55
C HIS A 294 -15.72 12.14 -10.15
N TYR A 295 -16.91 11.89 -10.71
CA TYR A 295 -17.23 10.65 -11.40
C TYR A 295 -16.27 10.37 -12.56
N TRP A 296 -16.12 11.35 -13.47
CA TRP A 296 -15.24 11.17 -14.62
C TRP A 296 -13.76 11.11 -14.25
N ARG A 297 -13.34 11.83 -13.20
CA ARG A 297 -11.97 11.68 -12.64
C ARG A 297 -11.71 10.27 -12.13
N SER A 298 -12.61 9.73 -11.31
CA SER A 298 -12.47 8.36 -10.78
C SER A 298 -12.38 7.35 -11.92
N ARG A 299 -13.24 7.44 -12.92
CA ARG A 299 -13.20 6.56 -14.09
C ARG A 299 -11.93 6.71 -14.92
N ALA A 300 -11.49 7.93 -15.19
CA ALA A 300 -10.26 8.17 -15.94
C ALA A 300 -9.03 7.59 -15.23
N TYR A 301 -8.93 7.77 -13.93
CA TYR A 301 -7.83 7.19 -13.15
C TYR A 301 -7.90 5.66 -13.13
N ASN A 302 -9.09 5.05 -13.05
CA ASN A 302 -9.23 3.60 -13.16
C ASN A 302 -8.75 3.07 -14.53
N GLU A 303 -9.08 3.75 -15.63
CA GLU A 303 -8.61 3.34 -16.95
C GLU A 303 -7.09 3.50 -17.10
N LEU A 304 -6.51 4.59 -16.57
CA LEU A 304 -5.07 4.79 -16.55
C LEU A 304 -4.35 3.73 -15.70
N ALA A 305 -4.94 3.35 -14.56
CA ALA A 305 -4.41 2.26 -13.73
C ALA A 305 -4.44 0.93 -14.49
N LEU A 306 -5.56 0.62 -15.15
CA LEU A 306 -5.71 -0.58 -15.97
C LEU A 306 -4.69 -0.62 -17.12
N GLN A 307 -4.46 0.50 -17.80
CA GLN A 307 -3.44 0.60 -18.86
C GLN A 307 -2.03 0.32 -18.29
N ALA A 308 -1.69 0.91 -17.14
CA ALA A 308 -0.39 0.70 -16.51
C ALA A 308 -0.20 -0.77 -16.10
N PHE A 309 -1.20 -1.40 -15.48
CA PHE A 309 -1.13 -2.82 -15.09
C PHE A 309 -1.15 -3.76 -16.30
N THR A 310 -1.86 -3.40 -17.37
CA THR A 310 -1.82 -4.15 -18.63
C THR A 310 -0.42 -4.12 -19.23
N ARG A 311 0.21 -2.94 -19.22
CA ARG A 311 1.60 -2.81 -19.67
C ARG A 311 2.56 -3.61 -18.81
N LEU A 312 2.42 -3.57 -17.48
CA LEU A 312 3.16 -4.41 -16.55
C LEU A 312 3.02 -5.91 -16.92
N GLY A 313 1.80 -6.37 -17.19
CA GLY A 313 1.53 -7.76 -17.56
C GLY A 313 2.19 -8.23 -18.87
N GLN A 314 2.57 -7.30 -19.75
CA GLN A 314 3.29 -7.59 -20.99
C GLN A 314 4.81 -7.67 -20.82
N LEU A 315 5.35 -7.27 -19.68
CA LEU A 315 6.79 -7.36 -19.36
C LEU A 315 7.17 -8.77 -18.92
N PRO A 316 8.47 -9.11 -18.92
CA PRO A 316 8.94 -10.37 -18.33
C PRO A 316 8.51 -10.51 -16.87
N PRO A 317 8.37 -11.74 -16.34
CA PRO A 317 8.00 -11.97 -14.95
C PRO A 317 8.86 -11.18 -13.98
N SER A 318 8.23 -10.50 -13.05
CA SER A 318 8.88 -9.59 -12.11
C SER A 318 8.23 -9.66 -10.73
N LEU A 319 8.93 -9.11 -9.74
CA LEU A 319 8.44 -8.97 -8.38
C LEU A 319 7.08 -8.28 -8.34
N GLU A 320 6.94 -7.18 -9.06
CA GLU A 320 5.76 -6.33 -9.07
C GLU A 320 4.55 -7.02 -9.71
N GLN A 321 4.77 -7.91 -10.67
CA GLN A 321 3.70 -8.74 -11.24
C GLN A 321 3.18 -9.75 -10.21
N HIS A 322 4.07 -10.40 -9.44
CA HIS A 322 3.67 -11.30 -8.37
C HIS A 322 2.94 -10.56 -7.26
N GLU A 323 3.43 -9.39 -6.85
CA GLU A 323 2.75 -8.52 -5.88
C GLU A 323 1.35 -8.11 -6.36
N LEU A 324 1.22 -7.70 -7.62
CA LEU A 324 -0.09 -7.31 -8.19
C LEU A 324 -1.07 -8.49 -8.15
N ARG A 325 -0.66 -9.67 -8.62
CA ARG A 325 -1.51 -10.86 -8.61
C ARG A 325 -1.89 -11.29 -7.21
N ALA A 326 -0.94 -11.29 -6.27
CA ALA A 326 -1.21 -11.61 -4.87
C ALA A 326 -2.23 -10.66 -4.25
N ASN A 327 -2.11 -9.35 -4.52
CA ASN A 327 -3.08 -8.35 -4.04
C ASN A 327 -4.47 -8.57 -4.65
N ILE A 328 -4.56 -8.88 -5.95
CA ILE A 328 -5.82 -9.23 -6.62
C ILE A 328 -6.46 -10.47 -5.98
N TYR A 329 -5.67 -11.53 -5.74
CA TYR A 329 -6.17 -12.74 -5.10
C TYR A 329 -6.63 -12.51 -3.66
N ASN A 330 -5.89 -11.70 -2.88
CA ASN A 330 -6.30 -11.30 -1.53
C ASN A 330 -7.63 -10.53 -1.54
N GLY A 331 -7.80 -9.57 -2.47
CA GLY A 331 -9.05 -8.84 -2.65
C GLY A 331 -10.25 -9.75 -3.00
N LYS A 332 -9.99 -10.82 -3.77
CA LYS A 332 -10.99 -11.86 -4.10
C LYS A 332 -11.14 -12.93 -3.03
N LYS A 333 -10.49 -12.80 -1.87
CA LYS A 333 -10.43 -13.79 -0.78
C LYS A 333 -9.90 -15.17 -1.20
N LYS A 334 -9.15 -15.23 -2.31
CA LYS A 334 -8.44 -16.41 -2.79
C LYS A 334 -7.04 -16.47 -2.14
N TYR A 335 -7.03 -16.64 -0.82
CA TYR A 335 -5.81 -16.49 -0.03
C TYR A 335 -4.74 -17.54 -0.35
N ALA A 336 -5.13 -18.76 -0.73
CA ALA A 336 -4.19 -19.79 -1.15
C ALA A 336 -3.43 -19.38 -2.43
N ASP A 337 -4.14 -18.84 -3.42
CA ASP A 337 -3.52 -18.34 -4.66
C ASP A 337 -2.61 -17.13 -4.36
N ALA A 338 -3.02 -16.25 -3.43
CA ALA A 338 -2.19 -15.14 -2.98
C ALA A 338 -0.89 -15.61 -2.31
N VAL A 339 -0.95 -16.68 -1.51
CA VAL A 339 0.24 -17.27 -0.85
C VAL A 339 1.25 -17.74 -1.90
N GLU A 340 0.82 -18.41 -2.97
CA GLU A 340 1.73 -18.85 -4.02
C GLU A 340 2.43 -17.66 -4.72
N GLU A 341 1.68 -16.61 -5.06
CA GLU A 341 2.26 -15.41 -5.67
C GLU A 341 3.24 -14.69 -4.71
N TRP A 342 2.92 -14.60 -3.42
CA TRP A 342 3.85 -14.04 -2.43
C TRP A 342 5.10 -14.91 -2.23
N ARG A 343 5.00 -16.24 -2.37
CA ARG A 343 6.18 -17.13 -2.35
C ARG A 343 7.07 -16.87 -3.55
N GLU A 344 6.51 -16.71 -4.75
CA GLU A 344 7.29 -16.35 -5.94
C GLU A 344 7.96 -14.98 -5.78
N ALA A 345 7.21 -13.98 -5.28
CA ALA A 345 7.78 -12.67 -4.95
C ALA A 345 8.95 -12.77 -3.96
N LEU A 346 8.82 -13.61 -2.93
CA LEU A 346 9.86 -13.82 -1.93
C LEU A 346 11.12 -14.51 -2.50
N LYS A 347 11.00 -15.37 -3.51
CA LYS A 347 12.16 -15.94 -4.22
C LYS A 347 12.98 -14.87 -4.92
N LEU A 348 12.31 -13.85 -5.48
CA LEU A 348 12.96 -12.73 -6.16
C LEU A 348 13.58 -11.72 -5.18
N SER A 349 12.98 -11.56 -3.99
CA SER A 349 13.49 -10.67 -2.94
C SER A 349 13.40 -11.30 -1.55
N PRO A 350 14.31 -12.26 -1.22
CA PRO A 350 14.21 -13.10 -0.02
C PRO A 350 14.29 -12.34 1.31
N THR A 351 14.93 -11.17 1.32
CA THR A 351 15.14 -10.35 2.53
C THR A 351 14.12 -9.23 2.69
N ASP A 352 13.18 -9.09 1.76
CA ASP A 352 12.17 -8.04 1.83
C ASP A 352 11.16 -8.34 2.94
N LYS A 353 11.21 -7.50 3.98
CA LYS A 353 10.35 -7.63 5.17
C LYS A 353 8.88 -7.38 4.86
N GLN A 354 8.59 -6.53 3.86
CA GLN A 354 7.21 -6.24 3.48
C GLN A 354 6.58 -7.45 2.78
N ILE A 355 7.31 -8.08 1.86
CA ILE A 355 6.86 -9.31 1.20
C ILE A 355 6.68 -10.44 2.21
N GLN A 356 7.64 -10.61 3.14
CA GLN A 356 7.52 -11.59 4.22
C GLN A 356 6.27 -11.34 5.07
N LYS A 357 5.96 -10.07 5.38
CA LYS A 357 4.76 -9.69 6.14
C LYS A 357 3.49 -10.01 5.36
N GLN A 358 3.41 -9.65 4.07
CA GLN A 358 2.24 -9.92 3.23
C GLN A 358 2.01 -11.43 3.04
N LEU A 359 3.07 -12.20 2.84
CA LEU A 359 3.00 -13.67 2.82
C LEU A 359 2.42 -14.21 4.13
N ALA A 360 2.93 -13.76 5.27
CA ALA A 360 2.46 -14.22 6.56
C ALA A 360 0.98 -13.85 6.82
N ILE A 361 0.54 -12.66 6.38
CA ILE A 361 -0.86 -12.23 6.45
C ILE A 361 -1.75 -13.11 5.56
N SER A 362 -1.33 -13.40 4.31
CA SER A 362 -2.08 -14.26 3.41
C SER A 362 -2.14 -15.71 3.91
N LEU A 363 -1.06 -16.25 4.49
CA LEU A 363 -1.04 -17.55 5.18
C LEU A 363 -2.03 -17.59 6.34
N LYS A 364 -2.08 -16.52 7.14
CA LYS A 364 -3.04 -16.41 8.24
C LYS A 364 -4.49 -16.44 7.75
N PHE A 365 -4.82 -15.69 6.69
CA PHE A 365 -6.15 -15.70 6.10
C PHE A 365 -6.51 -17.02 5.40
N SER A 366 -5.52 -17.76 4.90
CA SER A 366 -5.70 -19.13 4.40
C SER A 366 -5.76 -20.17 5.50
N GLN A 367 -5.70 -19.74 6.78
CA GLN A 367 -5.70 -20.58 8.00
C GLN A 367 -4.43 -21.46 8.16
N ASP A 368 -3.38 -21.20 7.42
CA ASP A 368 -2.06 -21.83 7.63
C ASP A 368 -1.26 -21.06 8.70
N TYR A 369 -1.78 -21.09 9.91
CA TYR A 369 -1.19 -20.41 11.07
C TYR A 369 0.20 -20.96 11.41
N GLY A 370 0.43 -22.26 11.13
CA GLY A 370 1.71 -22.93 11.38
C GLY A 370 2.83 -22.35 10.54
N ALA A 371 2.57 -22.03 9.27
CA ALA A 371 3.54 -21.39 8.39
C ALA A 371 3.62 -19.87 8.62
N ALA A 372 2.52 -19.21 9.03
CA ALA A 372 2.49 -17.77 9.28
C ALA A 372 3.33 -17.37 10.52
N LEU A 373 3.20 -18.13 11.62
CA LEU A 373 3.79 -17.77 12.91
C LEU A 373 5.30 -17.56 12.87
N PRO A 374 6.14 -18.48 12.32
CA PRO A 374 7.59 -18.29 12.31
C PRO A 374 8.03 -17.07 11.48
N LEU A 375 7.32 -16.72 10.41
CA LEU A 375 7.60 -15.51 9.63
C LEU A 375 7.31 -14.24 10.45
N LEU A 376 6.15 -14.20 11.12
CA LEU A 376 5.74 -13.07 11.96
C LEU A 376 6.68 -12.90 13.16
N GLN A 377 7.10 -14.00 13.81
CA GLN A 377 8.04 -13.97 14.93
C GLN A 377 9.40 -13.39 14.51
N ARG A 378 9.96 -13.83 13.38
CA ARG A 378 11.21 -13.28 12.83
C ARG A 378 11.10 -11.78 12.51
N LEU A 379 9.98 -11.34 11.96
CA LEU A 379 9.74 -9.91 11.73
C LEU A 379 9.66 -9.13 13.04
N LEU A 380 9.00 -9.71 14.07
CA LEU A 380 8.89 -9.10 15.39
C LEU A 380 10.24 -8.99 16.09
N GLU A 381 11.13 -9.98 15.97
CA GLU A 381 12.52 -9.93 16.49
C GLU A 381 13.27 -8.71 15.93
N GLY A 382 13.08 -8.41 14.65
CA GLY A 382 13.68 -7.22 14.02
C GLY A 382 13.01 -5.90 14.40
N GLN A 383 11.76 -5.93 14.88
CA GLN A 383 10.96 -4.74 15.24
C GLN A 383 10.11 -4.99 16.50
N PRO A 384 10.73 -5.23 17.67
CA PRO A 384 10.02 -5.66 18.88
C PRO A 384 9.02 -4.64 19.44
N ALA A 385 9.18 -3.36 19.07
CA ALA A 385 8.28 -2.29 19.47
C ALA A 385 7.09 -2.07 18.53
N SER A 386 6.97 -2.82 17.41
CA SER A 386 5.86 -2.67 16.46
C SER A 386 4.54 -3.15 17.10
N ALA A 387 3.55 -2.25 17.20
CA ALA A 387 2.21 -2.60 17.68
C ALA A 387 1.55 -3.62 16.73
N GLU A 388 1.67 -3.40 15.43
CA GLU A 388 1.12 -4.28 14.38
C GLU A 388 1.69 -5.70 14.47
N LEU A 389 3.02 -5.85 14.56
CA LEU A 389 3.63 -7.19 14.62
C LEU A 389 3.33 -7.91 15.93
N ASN A 390 3.32 -7.21 17.06
CA ASN A 390 2.89 -7.79 18.33
C ASN A 390 1.44 -8.27 18.26
N TYR A 391 0.55 -7.51 17.61
CA TYR A 391 -0.83 -7.91 17.38
C TYR A 391 -0.91 -9.13 16.44
N LEU A 392 -0.25 -9.12 15.29
CA LEU A 392 -0.32 -10.21 14.31
C LEU A 392 0.20 -11.53 14.90
N VAL A 393 1.33 -11.51 15.62
CA VAL A 393 1.85 -12.71 16.31
C VAL A 393 0.88 -13.16 17.40
N GLY A 394 0.40 -12.23 18.22
CA GLY A 394 -0.54 -12.52 19.30
C GLY A 394 -1.85 -13.12 18.78
N GLU A 395 -2.43 -12.54 17.73
CA GLU A 395 -3.66 -13.06 17.12
C GLU A 395 -3.46 -14.45 16.51
N THR A 396 -2.33 -14.67 15.80
CA THR A 396 -1.99 -15.99 15.25
C THR A 396 -1.83 -17.05 16.36
N LEU A 397 -1.25 -16.67 17.50
CA LEU A 397 -1.17 -17.55 18.66
C LEU A 397 -2.54 -17.87 19.28
N VAL A 398 -3.48 -16.90 19.32
CA VAL A 398 -4.88 -17.14 19.72
C VAL A 398 -5.54 -18.15 18.78
N ASP A 399 -5.36 -17.99 17.47
CA ASP A 399 -5.92 -18.90 16.46
C ASP A 399 -5.32 -20.32 16.58
N LEU A 400 -4.06 -20.44 17.04
CA LEU A 400 -3.40 -21.71 17.40
C LEU A 400 -3.73 -22.21 18.81
N GLN A 401 -4.66 -21.60 19.54
CA GLN A 401 -5.02 -21.92 20.93
C GLN A 401 -3.88 -21.76 21.97
N ARG A 402 -2.81 -21.04 21.61
CA ARG A 402 -1.65 -20.75 22.48
C ARG A 402 -1.88 -19.44 23.23
N VAL A 403 -3.00 -19.36 23.96
CA VAL A 403 -3.51 -18.10 24.52
C VAL A 403 -2.60 -17.47 25.58
N GLU A 404 -1.90 -18.28 26.39
CA GLU A 404 -0.99 -17.76 27.42
C GLU A 404 0.24 -17.05 26.82
N GLU A 405 0.67 -17.47 25.63
CA GLU A 405 1.75 -16.81 24.90
C GLU A 405 1.24 -15.57 24.14
N ALA A 406 -0.03 -15.57 23.72
CA ALA A 406 -0.65 -14.47 23.00
C ALA A 406 -0.87 -13.22 23.88
N ILE A 407 -1.36 -13.42 25.12
CA ILE A 407 -1.75 -12.34 26.04
C ILE A 407 -0.64 -11.29 26.22
N PRO A 408 0.63 -11.63 26.54
CA PRO A 408 1.67 -10.63 26.72
C PRO A 408 2.01 -9.85 25.44
N LEU A 409 1.87 -10.47 24.26
CA LEU A 409 2.10 -9.80 22.98
C LEU A 409 0.98 -8.80 22.66
N LEU A 410 -0.27 -9.21 22.84
CA LEU A 410 -1.43 -8.35 22.62
C LEU A 410 -1.43 -7.15 23.60
N ASN A 411 -1.04 -7.36 24.86
CA ASN A 411 -0.83 -6.27 25.82
C ASN A 411 0.28 -5.32 25.37
N ARG A 412 1.39 -5.82 24.80
CA ARG A 412 2.45 -4.97 24.23
C ARG A 412 1.95 -4.17 23.01
N ALA A 413 1.11 -4.78 22.18
CA ALA A 413 0.48 -4.08 21.06
C ALA A 413 -0.35 -2.89 21.56
N LEU A 414 -1.22 -3.11 22.56
CA LEU A 414 -2.08 -2.07 23.15
C LEU A 414 -1.31 -1.04 23.96
N ALA A 415 -0.18 -1.40 24.57
CA ALA A 415 0.69 -0.42 25.22
C ALA A 415 1.33 0.57 24.23
N ARG A 416 1.48 0.18 22.97
CA ARG A 416 2.01 1.02 21.89
C ARG A 416 0.92 1.76 21.13
N ASP A 417 -0.19 1.09 20.87
CA ASP A 417 -1.38 1.67 20.24
C ASP A 417 -2.64 1.28 21.02
N PRO A 418 -3.04 2.10 22.01
CA PRO A 418 -4.25 1.85 22.81
C PRO A 418 -5.57 1.89 22.01
N LYS A 419 -5.54 2.36 20.77
CA LYS A 419 -6.73 2.44 19.89
C LYS A 419 -6.81 1.28 18.89
N LEU A 420 -5.89 0.33 18.93
CA LEU A 420 -5.87 -0.82 18.03
C LEU A 420 -7.01 -1.78 18.36
N LEU A 421 -8.21 -1.53 17.81
CA LEU A 421 -9.43 -2.28 18.11
C LEU A 421 -9.30 -3.77 17.79
N ALA A 422 -8.53 -4.14 16.77
CA ALA A 422 -8.24 -5.53 16.43
C ALA A 422 -7.48 -6.24 17.58
N ALA A 423 -6.51 -5.56 18.21
CA ALA A 423 -5.81 -6.12 19.37
C ALA A 423 -6.72 -6.25 20.60
N HIS A 424 -7.65 -5.31 20.83
CA HIS A 424 -8.67 -5.46 21.87
C HIS A 424 -9.55 -6.69 21.62
N LYS A 425 -10.04 -6.92 20.39
CA LYS A 425 -10.80 -8.12 20.04
C LYS A 425 -10.01 -9.41 20.26
N ALA A 426 -8.76 -9.44 19.80
CA ALA A 426 -7.90 -10.62 19.96
C ALA A 426 -7.59 -10.91 21.44
N LEU A 427 -7.32 -9.87 22.24
CA LEU A 427 -7.04 -10.01 23.66
C LEU A 427 -8.27 -10.46 24.47
N ALA A 428 -9.44 -9.95 24.12
CA ALA A 428 -10.70 -10.41 24.69
C ALA A 428 -10.93 -11.91 24.40
N ARG A 429 -10.73 -12.36 23.15
CA ARG A 429 -10.79 -13.78 22.76
C ARG A 429 -9.79 -14.62 23.57
N ALA A 430 -8.55 -14.13 23.72
CA ALA A 430 -7.53 -14.81 24.52
C ALA A 430 -7.94 -14.98 25.98
N TYR A 431 -8.44 -13.90 26.62
CA TYR A 431 -8.91 -13.97 28.01
C TYR A 431 -10.14 -14.87 28.19
N LEU A 432 -11.09 -14.84 27.24
CA LEU A 432 -12.26 -15.74 27.29
C LEU A 432 -11.82 -17.21 27.16
N ALA A 433 -10.91 -17.51 26.23
CA ALA A 433 -10.37 -18.85 26.04
C ALA A 433 -9.55 -19.34 27.27
N ALA A 434 -8.89 -18.42 27.98
CA ALA A 434 -8.20 -18.69 29.24
C ALA A 434 -9.13 -18.78 30.47
N GLY A 435 -10.46 -18.64 30.32
CA GLY A 435 -11.42 -18.61 31.43
C GLY A 435 -11.39 -17.33 32.27
N ARG A 436 -10.73 -16.28 31.80
CA ARG A 436 -10.52 -15.00 32.50
C ARG A 436 -11.54 -13.95 32.07
N ALA A 437 -12.83 -14.27 32.19
CA ALA A 437 -13.93 -13.47 31.67
C ALA A 437 -13.93 -12.01 32.18
N ALA A 438 -13.61 -11.78 33.44
CA ALA A 438 -13.54 -10.42 33.99
C ALA A 438 -12.48 -9.55 33.29
N GLN A 439 -11.36 -10.14 32.88
CA GLN A 439 -10.30 -9.43 32.16
C GLN A 439 -10.68 -9.15 30.68
N ALA A 440 -11.57 -9.94 30.08
CA ALA A 440 -12.04 -9.73 28.72
C ALA A 440 -12.98 -8.52 28.60
N ILE A 441 -13.77 -8.20 29.66
CA ILE A 441 -14.82 -7.17 29.64
C ILE A 441 -14.32 -5.81 29.14
N PRO A 442 -13.26 -5.19 29.68
CA PRO A 442 -12.82 -3.86 29.24
C PRO A 442 -12.39 -3.86 27.76
N HIS A 443 -11.83 -4.94 27.26
CA HIS A 443 -11.40 -5.06 25.86
C HIS A 443 -12.60 -5.25 24.91
N LEU A 444 -13.60 -6.02 25.31
CA LEU A 444 -14.86 -6.11 24.56
C LEU A 444 -15.57 -4.76 24.51
N GLN A 445 -15.62 -4.03 25.61
CA GLN A 445 -16.21 -2.68 25.67
C GLN A 445 -15.49 -1.70 24.73
N ALA A 446 -14.16 -1.72 24.71
CA ALA A 446 -13.36 -0.88 23.82
C ALA A 446 -13.63 -1.16 22.33
N ALA A 447 -13.96 -2.41 21.99
CA ALA A 447 -14.21 -2.84 20.62
C ALA A 447 -15.67 -2.69 20.16
N LEU A 448 -16.63 -2.33 21.02
CA LEU A 448 -18.07 -2.28 20.69
C LEU A 448 -18.42 -1.34 19.54
N ALA A 449 -17.64 -0.29 19.29
CA ALA A 449 -17.85 0.60 18.16
C ALA A 449 -17.77 -0.11 16.78
N THR A 450 -17.19 -1.31 16.75
CA THR A 450 -17.06 -2.13 15.54
C THR A 450 -17.99 -3.34 15.52
N ASP A 451 -19.02 -3.36 16.39
CA ASP A 451 -19.94 -4.48 16.51
C ASP A 451 -21.15 -4.34 15.57
N GLU A 452 -20.93 -4.63 14.30
CA GLU A 452 -21.97 -4.54 13.26
C GLU A 452 -22.99 -5.68 13.32
N ASP A 453 -22.55 -6.87 13.77
CA ASP A 453 -23.34 -8.10 13.80
C ASP A 453 -23.83 -8.50 15.21
N GLY A 454 -23.49 -7.71 16.24
CA GLY A 454 -23.84 -8.00 17.63
C GLY A 454 -22.96 -9.05 18.33
N SER A 455 -22.01 -9.66 17.61
CA SER A 455 -21.16 -10.73 18.17
C SER A 455 -20.37 -10.32 19.41
N LEU A 456 -19.89 -9.06 19.44
CA LEU A 456 -19.21 -8.53 20.60
C LEU A 456 -20.15 -8.30 21.80
N HIS A 457 -21.38 -7.85 21.57
CA HIS A 457 -22.39 -7.76 22.64
C HIS A 457 -22.75 -9.14 23.21
N TYR A 458 -22.83 -10.18 22.37
CA TYR A 458 -23.02 -11.55 22.83
C TYR A 458 -21.86 -12.06 23.69
N GLN A 459 -20.61 -11.84 23.21
CA GLN A 459 -19.40 -12.19 23.98
C GLN A 459 -19.34 -11.42 25.32
N LEU A 460 -19.70 -10.14 25.29
CA LEU A 460 -19.75 -9.30 26.50
C LEU A 460 -20.81 -9.80 27.50
N ALA A 461 -21.98 -10.22 27.00
CA ALA A 461 -23.02 -10.82 27.85
C ALA A 461 -22.52 -12.10 28.52
N SER A 462 -21.85 -12.97 27.77
CA SER A 462 -21.25 -14.21 28.28
C SER A 462 -20.17 -13.91 29.33
N ALA A 463 -19.32 -12.89 29.06
CA ALA A 463 -18.27 -12.46 29.99
C ALA A 463 -18.86 -11.90 31.31
N TYR A 464 -19.93 -11.11 31.25
CA TYR A 464 -20.64 -10.61 32.43
C TYR A 464 -21.28 -11.74 33.23
N GLN A 465 -21.92 -12.71 32.52
CA GLN A 465 -22.50 -13.86 33.20
C GLN A 465 -21.44 -14.68 33.97
N ALA A 466 -20.31 -14.98 33.31
CA ALA A 466 -19.20 -15.71 33.92
C ALA A 466 -18.51 -14.95 35.05
N SER A 467 -18.63 -13.62 35.08
CA SER A 467 -18.06 -12.73 36.11
C SER A 467 -19.07 -12.36 37.22
N GLY A 468 -20.23 -13.03 37.29
CA GLY A 468 -21.24 -12.81 38.35
C GLY A 468 -22.01 -11.49 38.20
N GLN A 469 -22.16 -10.95 36.99
CA GLN A 469 -22.83 -9.67 36.68
C GLN A 469 -24.08 -9.88 35.80
N PRO A 470 -25.13 -10.61 36.30
CA PRO A 470 -26.25 -11.03 35.45
C PRO A 470 -27.13 -9.89 34.93
N SER A 471 -27.21 -8.76 35.66
CA SER A 471 -27.94 -7.59 35.17
C SER A 471 -27.30 -6.93 33.92
N LEU A 472 -25.97 -6.83 33.91
CA LEU A 472 -25.22 -6.32 32.73
C LEU A 472 -25.24 -7.32 31.57
N SER A 473 -25.17 -8.62 31.89
CA SER A 473 -25.35 -9.68 30.90
C SER A 473 -26.69 -9.55 30.16
N LYS A 474 -27.79 -9.36 30.90
CA LYS A 474 -29.12 -9.17 30.31
C LYS A 474 -29.18 -7.93 29.42
N GLN A 475 -28.56 -6.82 29.83
CA GLN A 475 -28.51 -5.60 29.03
C GLN A 475 -27.73 -5.81 27.71
N ALA A 476 -26.59 -6.50 27.77
CA ALA A 476 -25.79 -6.80 26.58
C ALA A 476 -26.55 -7.75 25.62
N LEU A 477 -27.27 -8.76 26.14
CA LEU A 477 -28.12 -9.64 25.35
C LEU A 477 -29.26 -8.89 24.65
N LEU A 478 -29.90 -7.94 25.32
CA LEU A 478 -30.94 -7.10 24.70
C LEU A 478 -30.39 -6.28 23.54
N LYS A 479 -29.17 -5.73 23.69
CA LYS A 479 -28.51 -5.02 22.58
C LYS A 479 -28.18 -5.95 21.43
N TYR A 480 -27.64 -7.14 21.70
CA TYR A 480 -27.42 -8.18 20.71
C TYR A 480 -28.70 -8.51 19.92
N GLN A 481 -29.81 -8.80 20.65
CA GLN A 481 -31.10 -9.11 20.03
C GLN A 481 -31.62 -7.97 19.16
N LYS A 482 -31.45 -6.71 19.61
CA LYS A 482 -31.83 -5.53 18.82
C LYS A 482 -31.03 -5.43 17.53
N ILE A 483 -29.70 -5.63 17.57
CA ILE A 483 -28.82 -5.60 16.39
C ILE A 483 -29.24 -6.72 15.43
N GLN A 484 -29.45 -7.95 15.93
CA GLN A 484 -29.87 -9.08 15.12
C GLN A 484 -31.24 -8.86 14.49
N GLY A 485 -32.22 -8.35 15.25
CA GLY A 485 -33.55 -8.01 14.72
C GLY A 485 -33.48 -6.95 13.62
N SER A 486 -32.68 -5.92 13.80
CA SER A 486 -32.45 -4.88 12.80
C SER A 486 -31.76 -5.44 11.54
N ALA A 487 -30.78 -6.32 11.71
CA ALA A 487 -30.06 -6.96 10.62
C ALA A 487 -30.95 -7.89 9.79
N VAL A 488 -31.82 -8.66 10.45
CA VAL A 488 -32.83 -9.52 9.77
C VAL A 488 -33.81 -8.66 8.98
N ALA A 489 -34.37 -7.61 9.60
CA ALA A 489 -35.32 -6.71 8.94
C ALA A 489 -34.65 -6.01 7.73
N ALA A 490 -33.40 -5.55 7.87
CA ALA A 490 -32.65 -4.96 6.78
C ALA A 490 -32.36 -5.96 5.64
N ARG A 491 -32.03 -7.21 5.96
CA ARG A 491 -31.83 -8.28 4.96
C ARG A 491 -33.11 -8.60 4.20
N GLU A 492 -34.26 -8.69 4.88
CA GLU A 492 -35.56 -8.93 4.24
C GLU A 492 -35.98 -7.74 3.37
N ALA A 493 -35.76 -6.50 3.82
CA ALA A 493 -35.99 -5.31 3.00
C ALA A 493 -35.05 -5.31 1.78
N ALA A 494 -33.76 -5.54 2.00
CA ALA A 494 -32.77 -5.62 0.92
C ALA A 494 -33.10 -6.73 -0.09
N LYS A 495 -33.56 -7.90 0.33
CA LYS A 495 -33.98 -8.97 -0.60
C LYS A 495 -35.08 -8.51 -1.52
N ARG A 496 -36.09 -7.76 -1.02
CA ARG A 496 -37.19 -7.24 -1.84
C ARG A 496 -36.76 -6.13 -2.79
N GLU A 497 -35.80 -5.30 -2.35
CA GLU A 497 -35.29 -4.19 -3.14
C GLU A 497 -34.28 -4.63 -4.22
N VAL A 498 -33.61 -5.78 -4.03
CA VAL A 498 -32.55 -6.28 -4.92
C VAL A 498 -33.02 -7.35 -5.91
N GLU A 499 -34.33 -7.61 -6.01
CA GLU A 499 -34.88 -8.54 -7.01
C GLU A 499 -34.66 -7.98 -8.42
N ILE A 500 -34.06 -8.81 -9.30
CA ILE A 500 -33.90 -8.46 -10.71
C ILE A 500 -35.25 -8.61 -11.38
N THR A 501 -35.85 -7.48 -11.74
CA THR A 501 -37.20 -7.42 -12.36
C THR A 501 -37.12 -7.06 -13.83
N ALA A 502 -38.15 -7.38 -14.60
CA ALA A 502 -38.26 -6.94 -15.99
C ALA A 502 -38.16 -5.42 -16.15
N PRO A 503 -37.68 -4.93 -17.33
CA PRO A 503 -37.52 -3.52 -17.62
C PRO A 503 -38.82 -2.71 -17.65
#